data_e056bdc67d54b864dc09ac2231c2ee00
#
_entry.id   e056bdc67d54b864dc09ac2231c2ee00
#
_cell.length_a   1.000
_cell.length_b   1.000
_cell.length_c   1.000
_cell.angle_alpha   90.00
_cell.angle_beta   90.00
_cell.angle_gamma   90.00
#
_symmetry.space_group_name_H-M   'P 1'
#
loop_
_entity.id
_entity.type
_entity.pdbx_description
1 polymer ?
#
loop_
_entity_poly.entity_id
_entity_poly.type
_entity_poly.pdbx_seq_one_letter_code
_entity_poly.pdbx_strand_id
1 'polypeptide(L)'
;MDSKTLISEVLPILREFAAHPVRVSRALPGEWRQRLGKTPWTESDFDDDWYEHLHDMLGAPWPCPEAQHARGLLTEIDALLSAKGLGTGRHTYGWYSDADIELCSAIWCTVRHIRPSAVIETGVAHGVSSRVVLEAITQNDRGHLWSIDLPHPLNHKLHVETGAAVTDACRPGWTYLEGESRRLLPPLVAKVGKIELFIHDSLHTAENTLFEMEQAASIMPPGGVMLVDDIRGHEGFATFARIHPEFKTVLCSTADRVAGFGIAVRTAAA
;
A
#
# COMPACT_ATOMS: atom_id res chain seq x y z
N MET A 1 11.65 -24.26 -9.91
CA MET A 1 10.19 -24.13 -10.06
C MET A 1 9.69 -25.49 -10.53
N ASP A 2 8.81 -26.13 -9.81
CA ASP A 2 8.29 -27.45 -10.21
C ASP A 2 7.25 -27.31 -11.34
N SER A 3 6.91 -28.43 -12.00
CA SER A 3 6.00 -28.42 -13.15
C SER A 3 4.57 -28.02 -12.80
N LYS A 4 4.13 -28.18 -11.54
CA LYS A 4 2.80 -27.77 -11.07
C LYS A 4 2.72 -26.25 -10.88
N THR A 5 3.75 -25.66 -10.29
CA THR A 5 3.88 -24.19 -10.13
C THR A 5 3.98 -23.51 -11.50
N LEU A 6 4.74 -24.08 -12.45
CA LEU A 6 4.84 -23.54 -13.79
C LEU A 6 3.47 -23.51 -14.51
N ILE A 7 2.68 -24.57 -14.40
CA ILE A 7 1.37 -24.68 -15.04
C ILE A 7 0.37 -23.72 -14.39
N SER A 8 0.36 -23.61 -13.05
CA SER A 8 -0.57 -22.74 -12.34
C SER A 8 -0.32 -21.24 -12.57
N GLU A 9 0.93 -20.83 -12.74
CA GLU A 9 1.29 -19.42 -12.96
C GLU A 9 1.33 -19.01 -14.44
N VAL A 10 1.90 -19.84 -15.30
CA VAL A 10 2.13 -19.48 -16.71
C VAL A 10 0.88 -19.63 -17.57
N LEU A 11 0.06 -20.63 -17.32
CA LEU A 11 -1.13 -20.88 -18.14
C LEU A 11 -2.17 -19.75 -18.06
N PRO A 12 -2.46 -19.15 -16.90
CA PRO A 12 -3.29 -17.95 -16.81
C PRO A 12 -2.73 -16.77 -17.62
N ILE A 13 -1.42 -16.51 -17.51
CA ILE A 13 -0.75 -15.43 -18.26
C ILE A 13 -0.87 -15.63 -19.78
N LEU A 14 -0.66 -16.85 -20.28
CA LEU A 14 -0.80 -17.15 -21.69
C LEU A 14 -2.23 -16.97 -22.21
N ARG A 15 -3.22 -17.35 -21.40
CA ARG A 15 -4.64 -17.15 -21.73
C ARG A 15 -4.98 -15.66 -21.76
N GLU A 16 -4.49 -14.91 -20.77
CA GLU A 16 -4.70 -13.48 -20.68
C GLU A 16 -4.00 -12.74 -21.83
N PHE A 17 -2.78 -13.16 -22.21
CA PHE A 17 -2.07 -12.63 -23.37
C PHE A 17 -2.85 -12.86 -24.65
N ALA A 18 -3.44 -14.05 -24.84
CA ALA A 18 -4.26 -14.35 -25.99
C ALA A 18 -5.53 -13.48 -26.08
N ALA A 19 -6.14 -13.17 -24.93
CA ALA A 19 -7.34 -12.34 -24.84
C ALA A 19 -7.05 -10.83 -24.93
N HIS A 20 -5.95 -10.38 -24.31
CA HIS A 20 -5.62 -8.96 -24.12
C HIS A 20 -4.12 -8.67 -24.36
N PRO A 21 -3.59 -8.90 -25.57
CA PRO A 21 -2.15 -8.87 -25.85
C PRO A 21 -1.49 -7.52 -25.53
N VAL A 22 -2.16 -6.41 -25.82
CA VAL A 22 -1.62 -5.07 -25.57
C VAL A 22 -1.48 -4.78 -24.08
N ARG A 23 -2.49 -5.14 -23.27
CA ARG A 23 -2.48 -4.94 -21.82
C ARG A 23 -1.36 -5.75 -21.17
N VAL A 24 -1.29 -7.04 -21.46
CA VAL A 24 -0.29 -7.94 -20.90
C VAL A 24 1.13 -7.53 -21.32
N SER A 25 1.33 -7.18 -22.60
CA SER A 25 2.66 -6.72 -23.09
C SER A 25 3.14 -5.44 -22.39
N ARG A 26 2.24 -4.57 -21.96
CA ARG A 26 2.60 -3.36 -21.20
C ARG A 26 2.92 -3.66 -19.73
N ALA A 27 2.20 -4.58 -19.10
CA ALA A 27 2.39 -4.93 -17.70
C ALA A 27 3.64 -5.81 -17.46
N LEU A 28 3.90 -6.78 -18.33
CA LEU A 28 5.01 -7.75 -18.18
C LEU A 28 6.38 -7.13 -17.84
N PRO A 29 6.85 -6.05 -18.48
CA PRO A 29 8.15 -5.47 -18.14
C PRO A 29 8.23 -4.96 -16.69
N GLY A 30 7.15 -4.39 -16.16
CA GLY A 30 7.05 -3.95 -14.76
C GLY A 30 7.12 -5.14 -13.79
N GLU A 31 6.29 -6.16 -14.04
CA GLU A 31 6.25 -7.38 -13.24
C GLU A 31 7.61 -8.11 -13.18
N TRP A 32 8.32 -8.18 -14.32
CA TRP A 32 9.66 -8.75 -14.36
C TRP A 32 10.68 -7.93 -13.57
N ARG A 33 10.64 -6.59 -13.67
CA ARG A 33 11.53 -5.71 -12.91
C ARG A 33 11.34 -5.85 -11.41
N GLN A 34 10.08 -5.91 -10.95
CA GLN A 34 9.75 -6.15 -9.54
C GLN A 34 10.39 -7.44 -9.02
N ARG A 35 10.27 -8.55 -9.79
CA ARG A 35 10.83 -9.86 -9.40
C ARG A 35 12.35 -9.95 -9.44
N LEU A 36 13.01 -9.11 -10.24
CA LEU A 36 14.47 -9.08 -10.40
C LEU A 36 15.13 -7.96 -9.59
N GLY A 37 14.36 -7.24 -8.79
CA GLY A 37 14.83 -6.18 -7.91
C GLY A 37 15.88 -6.69 -6.92
N LYS A 38 16.78 -5.77 -6.51
CA LYS A 38 17.80 -6.05 -5.49
C LYS A 38 17.53 -5.17 -4.29
N THR A 39 17.56 -5.77 -3.11
CA THR A 39 17.46 -5.02 -1.86
C THR A 39 18.69 -4.12 -1.65
N PRO A 40 18.48 -2.82 -1.37
CA PRO A 40 19.55 -1.95 -0.91
C PRO A 40 19.80 -2.07 0.60
N TRP A 41 19.00 -2.87 1.32
CA TRP A 41 18.92 -2.92 2.76
C TRP A 41 19.49 -4.22 3.34
N THR A 42 20.01 -4.14 4.55
CA THR A 42 20.36 -5.28 5.41
C THR A 42 19.37 -5.40 6.56
N GLU A 43 19.32 -6.53 7.26
CA GLU A 43 18.42 -6.71 8.41
C GLU A 43 18.65 -5.65 9.51
N SER A 44 19.87 -5.19 9.70
CA SER A 44 20.21 -4.17 10.69
C SER A 44 19.70 -2.76 10.34
N ASP A 45 19.24 -2.53 9.12
CA ASP A 45 18.65 -1.24 8.72
C ASP A 45 17.20 -1.13 9.16
N PHE A 46 16.56 -2.27 9.49
CA PHE A 46 15.15 -2.31 9.93
C PHE A 46 15.05 -2.12 11.43
N ASP A 47 14.12 -1.28 11.82
CA ASP A 47 13.86 -0.86 13.18
C ASP A 47 12.85 -1.81 13.86
N ASP A 48 13.26 -2.48 14.93
CA ASP A 48 12.37 -3.35 15.71
C ASP A 48 11.43 -2.54 16.62
N ASP A 49 11.78 -1.30 16.95
CA ASP A 49 11.01 -0.38 17.80
C ASP A 49 10.23 0.66 16.98
N TRP A 50 9.98 0.37 15.68
CA TRP A 50 9.36 1.29 14.73
C TRP A 50 8.00 1.86 15.21
N TYR A 51 7.26 1.10 16.00
CA TYR A 51 6.00 1.55 16.57
C TYR A 51 6.17 2.77 17.48
N GLU A 52 7.15 2.71 18.39
CA GLU A 52 7.47 3.82 19.28
C GLU A 52 7.98 5.01 18.47
N HIS A 53 8.88 4.77 17.52
CA HIS A 53 9.43 5.82 16.66
C HIS A 53 8.37 6.46 15.77
N LEU A 54 7.40 5.69 15.22
CA LEU A 54 6.25 6.27 14.53
C LEU A 54 5.48 7.23 15.43
N HIS A 55 5.17 6.83 16.66
CA HIS A 55 4.41 7.66 17.59
C HIS A 55 5.18 8.93 17.98
N ASP A 56 6.50 8.83 18.19
CA ASP A 56 7.36 10.00 18.42
C ASP A 56 7.30 10.98 17.23
N MET A 57 7.44 10.47 15.99
CA MET A 57 7.36 11.31 14.80
C MET A 57 5.99 11.96 14.59
N LEU A 58 4.91 11.31 15.04
CA LEU A 58 3.55 11.85 14.99
C LEU A 58 3.22 12.78 16.15
N GLY A 59 4.09 12.88 17.18
CA GLY A 59 3.79 13.55 18.43
C GLY A 59 2.64 12.88 19.21
N ALA A 60 2.47 11.58 19.04
CA ALA A 60 1.41 10.77 19.62
C ALA A 60 1.90 10.01 20.87
N PRO A 61 1.01 9.68 21.82
CA PRO A 61 1.42 8.96 23.03
C PRO A 61 1.83 7.51 22.72
N TRP A 62 2.86 7.06 23.42
CA TRP A 62 3.29 5.66 23.43
C TRP A 62 3.40 5.17 24.91
N PRO A 63 2.95 3.96 25.29
CA PRO A 63 2.23 2.97 24.47
C PRO A 63 0.88 3.47 23.94
N CYS A 64 0.51 3.03 22.72
CA CYS A 64 -0.67 3.50 22.03
C CYS A 64 -1.89 2.61 22.32
N PRO A 65 -3.02 3.16 22.80
CA PRO A 65 -4.24 2.40 23.02
C PRO A 65 -4.87 1.89 21.70
N GLU A 66 -4.58 2.56 20.58
CA GLU A 66 -5.10 2.20 19.26
C GLU A 66 -4.40 0.98 18.63
N ALA A 67 -3.19 0.61 19.09
CA ALA A 67 -2.37 -0.42 18.45
C ALA A 67 -3.03 -1.80 18.36
N GLN A 68 -3.97 -2.12 19.25
CA GLN A 68 -4.67 -3.41 19.25
C GLN A 68 -5.87 -3.45 18.30
N HIS A 69 -6.40 -2.31 17.87
CA HIS A 69 -7.61 -2.26 17.03
C HIS A 69 -7.37 -2.85 15.64
N ALA A 70 -6.22 -2.60 15.03
CA ALA A 70 -5.87 -3.15 13.72
C ALA A 70 -5.96 -4.69 13.69
N ARG A 71 -5.51 -5.37 14.77
CA ARG A 71 -5.55 -6.84 14.87
C ARG A 71 -6.98 -7.37 14.89
N GLY A 72 -7.85 -6.72 15.66
CA GLY A 72 -9.28 -7.07 15.70
C GLY A 72 -9.95 -6.87 14.34
N LEU A 73 -9.71 -5.73 13.71
CA LEU A 73 -10.25 -5.42 12.39
C LEU A 73 -9.77 -6.41 11.31
N LEU A 74 -8.50 -6.81 11.33
CA LEU A 74 -7.99 -7.80 10.38
C LEU A 74 -8.67 -9.16 10.55
N THR A 75 -8.99 -9.57 11.78
CA THR A 75 -9.77 -10.79 12.02
C THR A 75 -11.16 -10.70 11.40
N GLU A 76 -11.82 -9.53 11.46
CA GLU A 76 -13.13 -9.31 10.82
C GLU A 76 -13.01 -9.31 9.28
N ILE A 77 -11.96 -8.70 8.73
CA ILE A 77 -11.67 -8.70 7.29
C ILE A 77 -11.44 -10.13 6.78
N ASP A 78 -10.66 -10.91 7.51
CA ASP A 78 -10.38 -12.32 7.23
C ASP A 78 -11.67 -13.15 7.17
N ALA A 79 -12.53 -12.98 8.18
CA ALA A 79 -13.83 -13.65 8.22
C ALA A 79 -14.73 -13.23 7.04
N LEU A 80 -14.73 -11.94 6.68
CA LEU A 80 -15.50 -11.42 5.55
C LEU A 80 -15.02 -12.00 4.22
N LEU A 81 -13.72 -12.00 3.96
CA LEU A 81 -13.14 -12.54 2.73
C LEU A 81 -13.32 -14.05 2.65
N SER A 82 -13.12 -14.78 3.74
CA SER A 82 -13.38 -16.21 3.83
C SER A 82 -14.84 -16.56 3.54
N ALA A 83 -15.80 -15.77 4.04
CA ALA A 83 -17.22 -15.95 3.73
C ALA A 83 -17.56 -15.75 2.24
N LYS A 84 -16.71 -14.98 1.52
CA LYS A 84 -16.80 -14.81 0.06
C LYS A 84 -16.00 -15.88 -0.72
N GLY A 85 -15.39 -16.84 -0.04
CA GLY A 85 -14.53 -17.86 -0.66
C GLY A 85 -13.15 -17.32 -1.06
N LEU A 86 -12.73 -16.17 -0.53
CA LEU A 86 -11.43 -15.55 -0.75
C LEU A 86 -10.52 -15.79 0.46
N GLY A 87 -9.21 -15.88 0.23
CA GLY A 87 -8.22 -15.91 1.29
C GLY A 87 -7.70 -14.51 1.61
N THR A 88 -6.91 -14.39 2.68
CA THR A 88 -6.08 -13.22 2.99
C THR A 88 -4.62 -13.61 3.13
N GLY A 89 -3.72 -12.62 3.04
CA GLY A 89 -2.29 -12.81 3.21
C GLY A 89 -1.53 -12.97 1.90
N ARG A 90 -0.56 -13.91 1.90
CA ARG A 90 0.35 -14.05 0.77
C ARG A 90 -0.28 -14.76 -0.42
N HIS A 91 -0.06 -14.20 -1.62
CA HIS A 91 -0.46 -14.78 -2.90
C HIS A 91 -1.97 -15.09 -3.02
N THR A 92 -2.81 -14.33 -2.32
CA THR A 92 -4.26 -14.54 -2.32
C THR A 92 -4.97 -13.81 -3.44
N TYR A 93 -4.40 -12.70 -3.94
CA TYR A 93 -4.87 -12.01 -5.13
C TYR A 93 -3.98 -12.35 -6.33
N GLY A 94 -4.10 -13.58 -6.82
CA GLY A 94 -3.16 -14.16 -7.80
C GLY A 94 -1.81 -14.44 -7.13
N TRP A 95 -0.76 -13.73 -7.53
CA TRP A 95 0.55 -13.77 -6.85
C TRP A 95 0.84 -12.54 -5.99
N TYR A 96 -0.08 -11.57 -5.94
CA TYR A 96 0.02 -10.44 -5.03
C TYR A 96 -0.47 -10.85 -3.64
N SER A 97 0.06 -10.19 -2.64
CA SER A 97 -0.29 -10.39 -1.23
C SER A 97 -1.18 -9.24 -0.76
N ASP A 98 -2.03 -9.50 0.21
CA ASP A 98 -2.71 -8.43 0.94
C ASP A 98 -1.74 -7.79 1.94
N ALA A 99 -2.06 -6.55 2.35
CA ALA A 99 -1.26 -5.81 3.32
C ALA A 99 -1.05 -6.60 4.63
N ASP A 100 0.19 -6.63 5.11
CA ASP A 100 0.61 -7.30 6.33
C ASP A 100 0.06 -6.61 7.59
N ILE A 101 -0.01 -7.35 8.71
CA ILE A 101 -0.51 -6.82 10.00
C ILE A 101 0.29 -5.61 10.50
N GLU A 102 1.60 -5.57 10.27
CA GLU A 102 2.43 -4.48 10.75
C GLU A 102 2.17 -3.20 9.93
N LEU A 103 2.07 -3.32 8.59
CA LEU A 103 1.66 -2.21 7.72
C LEU A 103 0.24 -1.74 8.06
N CYS A 104 -0.72 -2.65 8.23
CA CYS A 104 -2.08 -2.32 8.64
C CYS A 104 -2.14 -1.59 9.98
N SER A 105 -1.29 -1.99 10.93
CA SER A 105 -1.18 -1.34 12.22
C SER A 105 -0.57 0.07 12.12
N ALA A 106 0.43 0.25 11.26
CA ALA A 106 1.00 1.56 10.96
C ALA A 106 -0.04 2.48 10.31
N ILE A 107 -0.82 1.96 9.34
CA ILE A 107 -1.95 2.67 8.71
C ILE A 107 -2.97 3.12 9.76
N TRP A 108 -3.43 2.18 10.59
CA TRP A 108 -4.42 2.46 11.63
C TRP A 108 -3.97 3.56 12.57
N CYS A 109 -2.80 3.38 13.21
CA CYS A 109 -2.27 4.37 14.16
C CYS A 109 -2.06 5.73 13.49
N THR A 110 -1.50 5.76 12.27
CA THR A 110 -1.31 7.01 11.54
C THR A 110 -2.64 7.73 11.33
N VAL A 111 -3.65 7.06 10.76
CA VAL A 111 -4.95 7.68 10.48
C VAL A 111 -5.64 8.15 11.77
N ARG A 112 -5.58 7.36 12.84
CA ARG A 112 -6.22 7.71 14.13
C ARG A 112 -5.56 8.92 14.77
N HIS A 113 -4.24 9.06 14.70
CA HIS A 113 -3.52 10.16 15.33
C HIS A 113 -3.51 11.44 14.50
N ILE A 114 -3.19 11.39 13.20
CA ILE A 114 -3.13 12.61 12.39
C ILE A 114 -4.50 13.09 11.91
N ARG A 115 -5.54 12.23 11.96
CA ARG A 115 -6.93 12.52 11.53
C ARG A 115 -6.98 13.19 10.16
N PRO A 116 -6.46 12.54 9.10
CA PRO A 116 -6.30 13.15 7.79
C PRO A 116 -7.66 13.49 7.19
N SER A 117 -7.73 14.62 6.47
CA SER A 117 -8.90 14.96 5.65
C SER A 117 -8.85 14.31 4.28
N ALA A 118 -7.66 14.04 3.79
CA ALA A 118 -7.44 13.45 2.48
C ALA A 118 -6.32 12.38 2.54
N VAL A 119 -6.67 11.18 2.05
CA VAL A 119 -5.76 10.04 1.92
C VAL A 119 -5.75 9.60 0.47
N ILE A 120 -4.57 9.37 -0.09
CA ILE A 120 -4.41 8.72 -1.40
C ILE A 120 -3.68 7.40 -1.20
N GLU A 121 -4.17 6.36 -1.85
CA GLU A 121 -3.61 5.02 -1.88
C GLU A 121 -3.39 4.59 -3.34
N THR A 122 -2.29 3.89 -3.60
CA THR A 122 -2.03 3.20 -4.87
C THR A 122 -1.84 1.72 -4.61
N GLY A 123 -2.57 0.88 -5.36
CA GLY A 123 -2.73 -0.55 -5.06
C GLY A 123 -3.90 -0.80 -4.12
N VAL A 124 -4.74 -1.78 -4.46
CA VAL A 124 -5.93 -2.14 -3.67
C VAL A 124 -6.02 -3.64 -3.43
N ALA A 125 -5.78 -4.47 -4.45
CA ALA A 125 -5.98 -5.91 -4.38
C ALA A 125 -7.36 -6.26 -3.75
N HIS A 126 -7.43 -7.09 -2.70
CA HIS A 126 -8.69 -7.31 -1.99
C HIS A 126 -9.18 -6.10 -1.18
N GLY A 127 -8.37 -5.05 -1.01
CA GLY A 127 -8.74 -3.83 -0.29
C GLY A 127 -8.59 -3.93 1.23
N VAL A 128 -7.62 -4.71 1.71
CA VAL A 128 -7.35 -4.86 3.15
C VAL A 128 -6.85 -3.54 3.73
N SER A 129 -5.82 -2.93 3.15
CA SER A 129 -5.31 -1.60 3.52
C SER A 129 -6.39 -0.52 3.38
N SER A 130 -7.11 -0.51 2.26
CA SER A 130 -8.25 0.40 2.02
C SER A 130 -9.29 0.30 3.14
N ARG A 131 -9.65 -0.94 3.56
CA ARG A 131 -10.62 -1.14 4.65
C ARG A 131 -10.11 -0.61 5.99
N VAL A 132 -8.82 -0.79 6.29
CA VAL A 132 -8.21 -0.25 7.51
C VAL A 132 -8.29 1.28 7.54
N VAL A 133 -7.93 1.95 6.45
CA VAL A 133 -8.07 3.41 6.32
C VAL A 133 -9.51 3.83 6.53
N LEU A 134 -10.45 3.20 5.82
CA LEU A 134 -11.86 3.57 5.83
C LEU A 134 -12.52 3.41 7.20
N GLU A 135 -12.20 2.35 7.94
CA GLU A 135 -12.66 2.20 9.33
C GLU A 135 -12.07 3.28 10.25
N ALA A 136 -10.78 3.57 10.10
CA ALA A 136 -10.13 4.58 10.94
C ALA A 136 -10.65 5.99 10.66
N ILE A 137 -10.89 6.39 9.40
CA ILE A 137 -11.51 7.69 9.08
C ILE A 137 -12.97 7.76 9.53
N THR A 138 -13.71 6.65 9.47
CA THR A 138 -15.08 6.55 9.99
C THR A 138 -15.10 6.80 11.49
N GLN A 139 -14.20 6.15 12.27
CA GLN A 139 -14.09 6.41 13.70
C GLN A 139 -13.61 7.82 14.04
N ASN A 140 -12.88 8.45 13.13
CA ASN A 140 -12.49 9.86 13.25
C ASN A 140 -13.62 10.83 12.92
N ASP A 141 -14.71 10.37 12.30
CA ASP A 141 -15.75 11.19 11.69
C ASP A 141 -15.15 12.26 10.74
N ARG A 142 -14.10 11.87 10.04
CA ARG A 142 -13.33 12.77 9.16
C ARG A 142 -12.44 11.98 8.21
N GLY A 143 -12.39 12.43 6.97
CA GLY A 143 -11.46 11.99 5.95
C GLY A 143 -12.15 11.38 4.74
N HIS A 144 -11.39 11.29 3.67
CA HIS A 144 -11.80 10.62 2.43
C HIS A 144 -10.61 9.89 1.83
N LEU A 145 -10.82 8.67 1.36
CA LEU A 145 -9.82 7.84 0.70
C LEU A 145 -10.05 7.85 -0.82
N TRP A 146 -9.01 8.18 -1.57
CA TRP A 146 -8.92 7.94 -3.01
C TRP A 146 -7.93 6.80 -3.25
N SER A 147 -8.39 5.70 -3.82
CA SER A 147 -7.54 4.57 -4.19
C SER A 147 -7.45 4.44 -5.69
N ILE A 148 -6.22 4.30 -6.19
CA ILE A 148 -5.93 4.01 -7.60
C ILE A 148 -5.43 2.59 -7.69
N ASP A 149 -6.02 1.77 -8.55
CA ASP A 149 -5.54 0.41 -8.80
C ASP A 149 -5.68 0.04 -10.28
N LEU A 150 -4.68 -0.64 -10.80
CA LEU A 150 -4.80 -1.40 -12.04
C LEU A 150 -5.10 -2.85 -11.67
N PRO A 151 -6.39 -3.26 -11.64
CA PRO A 151 -6.77 -4.60 -11.20
C PRO A 151 -5.97 -5.65 -11.93
N HIS A 152 -5.59 -6.70 -11.24
CA HIS A 152 -4.58 -7.70 -11.62
C HIS A 152 -4.29 -7.78 -13.14
N PRO A 153 -3.18 -7.18 -13.62
CA PRO A 153 -2.99 -6.91 -15.05
C PRO A 153 -2.87 -8.17 -15.92
N LEU A 154 -2.55 -9.31 -15.29
CA LEU A 154 -2.32 -10.57 -15.96
C LEU A 154 -3.41 -11.62 -15.68
N ASN A 155 -4.43 -11.31 -14.87
CA ASN A 155 -5.55 -12.20 -14.60
C ASN A 155 -6.87 -11.44 -14.42
N HIS A 156 -7.60 -11.25 -15.51
CA HIS A 156 -8.86 -10.51 -15.51
C HIS A 156 -9.95 -11.11 -14.59
N LYS A 157 -9.88 -12.40 -14.28
CA LYS A 157 -10.87 -13.03 -13.40
C LYS A 157 -10.84 -12.49 -11.97
N LEU A 158 -9.70 -11.96 -11.54
CA LEU A 158 -9.54 -11.38 -10.20
C LEU A 158 -10.12 -9.95 -10.09
N HIS A 159 -10.47 -9.30 -11.20
CA HIS A 159 -11.00 -7.92 -11.14
C HIS A 159 -12.27 -7.79 -10.30
N VAL A 160 -13.10 -8.83 -10.26
CA VAL A 160 -14.33 -8.83 -9.44
C VAL A 160 -14.06 -8.93 -7.93
N GLU A 161 -12.84 -9.29 -7.56
CA GLU A 161 -12.37 -9.44 -6.18
C GLU A 161 -11.73 -8.15 -5.65
N THR A 162 -11.40 -7.19 -6.55
CA THR A 162 -10.77 -5.93 -6.18
C THR A 162 -11.67 -5.14 -5.22
N GLY A 163 -11.10 -4.80 -4.06
CA GLY A 163 -11.82 -4.10 -3.00
C GLY A 163 -12.87 -4.94 -2.27
N ALA A 164 -12.82 -6.28 -2.36
CA ALA A 164 -13.78 -7.18 -1.73
C ALA A 164 -13.88 -7.04 -0.19
N ALA A 165 -12.82 -6.55 0.46
CA ALA A 165 -12.78 -6.27 1.89
C ALA A 165 -13.58 -5.00 2.28
N VAL A 166 -13.82 -4.08 1.32
CA VAL A 166 -14.52 -2.83 1.59
C VAL A 166 -16.02 -3.08 1.66
N THR A 167 -16.62 -2.83 2.82
CA THR A 167 -18.05 -2.99 3.04
C THR A 167 -18.85 -1.81 2.51
N ASP A 168 -20.16 -1.99 2.31
CA ASP A 168 -21.06 -0.91 1.86
C ASP A 168 -21.10 0.26 2.86
N ALA A 169 -20.94 0.00 4.15
CA ALA A 169 -20.86 1.03 5.18
C ALA A 169 -19.65 1.97 5.02
N CYS A 170 -18.53 1.46 4.49
CA CYS A 170 -17.31 2.23 4.27
C CYS A 170 -17.29 2.99 2.93
N ARG A 171 -18.11 2.58 1.95
CA ARG A 171 -18.11 3.14 0.59
C ARG A 171 -18.33 4.66 0.51
N PRO A 172 -19.16 5.32 1.35
CA PRO A 172 -19.31 6.77 1.27
C PRO A 172 -18.01 7.55 1.46
N GLY A 173 -17.04 7.02 2.23
CA GLY A 173 -15.71 7.62 2.44
C GLY A 173 -14.67 7.26 1.37
N TRP A 174 -15.05 6.55 0.29
CA TRP A 174 -14.13 5.96 -0.66
C TRP A 174 -14.42 6.36 -2.12
N THR A 175 -13.36 6.74 -2.82
CA THR A 175 -13.38 6.91 -4.28
C THR A 175 -12.35 5.97 -4.90
N TYR A 176 -12.83 4.94 -5.60
CA TYR A 176 -11.99 4.01 -6.34
C TYR A 176 -11.81 4.47 -7.80
N LEU A 177 -10.58 4.48 -8.27
CA LEU A 177 -10.18 4.87 -9.62
C LEU A 177 -9.43 3.71 -10.28
N GLU A 178 -10.05 3.08 -11.27
CA GLU A 178 -9.44 1.97 -12.00
C GLU A 178 -8.49 2.48 -13.08
N GLY A 179 -7.20 2.10 -12.99
CA GLY A 179 -6.18 2.38 -13.99
C GLY A 179 -4.77 2.52 -13.44
N GLU A 180 -3.83 2.76 -14.34
CA GLU A 180 -2.41 2.92 -14.02
C GLU A 180 -2.17 4.18 -13.16
N SER A 181 -1.43 4.04 -12.05
CA SER A 181 -1.10 5.16 -11.17
C SER A 181 -0.33 6.27 -11.89
N ARG A 182 0.58 5.93 -12.80
CA ARG A 182 1.31 6.91 -13.62
C ARG A 182 0.38 7.83 -14.43
N ARG A 183 -0.80 7.37 -14.78
CA ARG A 183 -1.78 8.14 -15.54
C ARG A 183 -2.78 8.87 -14.66
N LEU A 184 -3.20 8.23 -13.57
CA LEU A 184 -4.29 8.74 -12.74
C LEU A 184 -3.83 9.58 -11.54
N LEU A 185 -2.63 9.31 -11.00
CA LEU A 185 -2.14 10.02 -9.82
C LEU A 185 -1.87 11.52 -10.06
N PRO A 186 -1.20 11.95 -11.15
CA PRO A 186 -0.96 13.38 -11.36
C PRO A 186 -2.23 14.24 -11.42
N PRO A 187 -3.27 13.89 -12.21
CA PRO A 187 -4.50 14.68 -12.21
C PRO A 187 -5.27 14.56 -10.87
N LEU A 188 -5.18 13.44 -10.15
CA LEU A 188 -5.78 13.31 -8.83
C LEU A 188 -5.09 14.24 -7.82
N VAL A 189 -3.76 14.25 -7.76
CA VAL A 189 -2.95 15.15 -6.93
C VAL A 189 -3.33 16.61 -7.19
N ALA A 190 -3.42 17.02 -8.47
CA ALA A 190 -3.83 18.37 -8.84
C ALA A 190 -5.26 18.71 -8.39
N LYS A 191 -6.18 17.74 -8.45
CA LYS A 191 -7.58 17.90 -8.02
C LYS A 191 -7.72 17.99 -6.50
N VAL A 192 -7.02 17.13 -5.76
CA VAL A 192 -7.11 17.07 -4.29
C VAL A 192 -6.34 18.24 -3.65
N GLY A 193 -5.20 18.61 -4.18
CA GLY A 193 -4.42 19.79 -3.82
C GLY A 193 -3.67 19.72 -2.49
N LYS A 194 -4.09 18.85 -1.56
CA LYS A 194 -3.43 18.60 -0.27
C LYS A 194 -3.80 17.21 0.24
N ILE A 195 -2.79 16.43 0.67
CA ILE A 195 -2.99 15.14 1.35
C ILE A 195 -2.17 15.08 2.63
N GLU A 196 -2.70 14.45 3.66
CA GLU A 196 -1.98 14.22 4.91
C GLU A 196 -1.44 12.79 5.03
N LEU A 197 -1.97 11.84 4.24
CA LEU A 197 -1.48 10.47 4.20
C LEU A 197 -1.42 9.97 2.74
N PHE A 198 -0.32 9.32 2.40
CA PHE A 198 -0.13 8.59 1.16
C PHE A 198 0.27 7.14 1.46
N ILE A 199 -0.34 6.17 0.77
CA ILE A 199 -0.01 4.75 0.87
C ILE A 199 0.39 4.25 -0.51
N HIS A 200 1.61 3.71 -0.62
CA HIS A 200 2.10 3.04 -1.82
C HIS A 200 2.08 1.53 -1.59
N ASP A 201 1.28 0.84 -2.36
CA ASP A 201 1.16 -0.62 -2.39
C ASP A 201 0.82 -1.10 -3.81
N SER A 202 1.38 -0.41 -4.83
CA SER A 202 1.14 -0.71 -6.24
C SER A 202 2.31 -1.48 -6.87
N LEU A 203 2.77 -1.11 -8.05
CA LEU A 203 3.91 -1.75 -8.72
C LEU A 203 5.23 -1.45 -7.98
N HIS A 204 5.80 -2.43 -7.30
CA HIS A 204 7.01 -2.33 -6.47
C HIS A 204 8.29 -2.34 -7.32
N THR A 205 8.52 -1.26 -8.05
CA THR A 205 9.77 -0.98 -8.75
C THR A 205 10.34 0.35 -8.30
N ALA A 206 11.66 0.49 -8.28
CA ALA A 206 12.32 1.72 -7.84
C ALA A 206 11.77 2.97 -8.56
N GLU A 207 11.53 2.85 -9.86
CA GLU A 207 11.02 3.94 -10.69
C GLU A 207 9.57 4.31 -10.38
N ASN A 208 8.70 3.31 -10.11
CA ASN A 208 7.29 3.57 -9.82
C ASN A 208 7.11 4.11 -8.41
N THR A 209 7.76 3.48 -7.43
CA THR A 209 7.74 3.93 -6.03
C THR A 209 8.22 5.37 -5.90
N LEU A 210 9.39 5.69 -6.50
CA LEU A 210 9.90 7.06 -6.47
C LEU A 210 8.94 8.04 -7.13
N PHE A 211 8.40 7.70 -8.32
CA PHE A 211 7.43 8.54 -9.01
C PHE A 211 6.21 8.86 -8.15
N GLU A 212 5.61 7.84 -7.53
CA GLU A 212 4.39 8.02 -6.74
C GLU A 212 4.66 8.83 -5.46
N MET A 213 5.78 8.56 -4.78
CA MET A 213 6.21 9.35 -3.62
C MET A 213 6.46 10.82 -3.96
N GLU A 214 7.10 11.12 -5.11
CA GLU A 214 7.31 12.50 -5.60
C GLU A 214 5.98 13.22 -5.86
N GLN A 215 5.02 12.52 -6.49
CA GLN A 215 3.68 13.10 -6.70
C GLN A 215 3.01 13.43 -5.36
N ALA A 216 3.05 12.52 -4.40
CA ALA A 216 2.48 12.73 -3.07
C ALA A 216 3.20 13.85 -2.30
N ALA A 217 4.55 13.87 -2.32
CA ALA A 217 5.36 14.89 -1.65
C ALA A 217 5.03 16.31 -2.12
N SER A 218 4.69 16.48 -3.40
CA SER A 218 4.40 17.79 -3.99
C SER A 218 3.23 18.53 -3.33
N ILE A 219 2.28 17.80 -2.72
CA ILE A 219 1.08 18.35 -2.08
C ILE A 219 0.93 18.00 -0.60
N MET A 220 1.94 17.34 -0.03
CA MET A 220 1.92 16.91 1.38
C MET A 220 2.41 18.03 2.31
N PRO A 221 1.64 18.45 3.32
CA PRO A 221 2.08 19.45 4.29
C PRO A 221 3.07 18.86 5.32
N PRO A 222 3.76 19.69 6.10
CA PRO A 222 4.44 19.25 7.32
C PRO A 222 3.49 18.44 8.22
N GLY A 223 3.99 17.36 8.81
CA GLY A 223 3.21 16.37 9.58
C GLY A 223 2.49 15.34 8.71
N GLY A 224 2.54 15.46 7.39
CA GLY A 224 2.02 14.43 6.49
C GLY A 224 2.90 13.18 6.46
N VAL A 225 2.30 12.04 6.19
CA VAL A 225 2.94 10.72 6.30
C VAL A 225 2.83 9.97 4.98
N MET A 226 3.88 9.24 4.61
CA MET A 226 3.86 8.22 3.57
C MET A 226 4.14 6.86 4.20
N LEU A 227 3.34 5.86 3.83
CA LEU A 227 3.56 4.46 4.13
C LEU A 227 3.81 3.74 2.81
N VAL A 228 4.94 3.06 2.68
CA VAL A 228 5.42 2.52 1.41
C VAL A 228 5.71 1.04 1.58
N ASP A 229 4.89 0.18 0.96
CA ASP A 229 5.05 -1.26 1.06
C ASP A 229 6.18 -1.80 0.18
N ASP A 230 6.65 -2.99 0.53
CA ASP A 230 7.59 -3.86 -0.22
C ASP A 230 8.92 -3.18 -0.64
N ILE A 231 9.49 -2.38 0.27
CA ILE A 231 10.72 -1.60 0.01
C ILE A 231 11.99 -2.45 -0.09
N ARG A 232 11.95 -3.74 0.28
CA ARG A 232 13.16 -4.61 0.27
C ARG A 232 13.64 -4.94 -1.15
N GLY A 233 12.74 -4.97 -2.11
CA GLY A 233 13.03 -5.41 -3.48
C GLY A 233 13.71 -4.37 -4.37
N HIS A 234 13.81 -3.10 -3.94
CA HIS A 234 14.30 -2.01 -4.81
C HIS A 234 14.73 -0.77 -4.01
N GLU A 235 15.46 0.13 -4.65
CA GLU A 235 16.03 1.35 -4.04
C GLU A 235 15.12 2.60 -4.11
N GLY A 236 13.86 2.47 -4.49
CA GLY A 236 12.94 3.62 -4.66
C GLY A 236 12.79 4.44 -3.39
N PHE A 237 12.46 3.78 -2.27
CA PHE A 237 12.33 4.44 -0.95
C PHE A 237 13.65 5.03 -0.46
N ALA A 238 14.78 4.31 -0.61
CA ALA A 238 16.10 4.80 -0.26
C ALA A 238 16.51 6.03 -1.07
N THR A 239 16.17 6.04 -2.36
CA THR A 239 16.44 7.19 -3.24
C THR A 239 15.61 8.39 -2.80
N PHE A 240 14.32 8.20 -2.52
CA PHE A 240 13.45 9.26 -2.01
C PHE A 240 13.99 9.85 -0.70
N ALA A 241 14.32 9.02 0.28
CA ALA A 241 14.85 9.47 1.57
C ALA A 241 16.12 10.32 1.42
N ARG A 242 17.00 9.96 0.46
CA ARG A 242 18.24 10.68 0.20
C ARG A 242 18.03 12.05 -0.44
N ILE A 243 17.06 12.20 -1.34
CA ILE A 243 16.81 13.47 -2.07
C ILE A 243 15.80 14.38 -1.37
N HIS A 244 15.07 13.87 -0.36
CA HIS A 244 14.08 14.58 0.44
C HIS A 244 14.45 14.59 1.93
N PRO A 245 15.48 15.32 2.36
CA PRO A 245 15.92 15.37 3.76
C PRO A 245 14.87 16.00 4.71
N GLU A 246 13.84 16.65 4.17
CA GLU A 246 12.70 17.15 4.92
C GLU A 246 11.75 16.04 5.41
N PHE A 247 11.97 14.78 4.99
CA PHE A 247 11.26 13.63 5.53
C PHE A 247 12.13 12.83 6.49
N LYS A 248 11.65 12.63 7.72
CA LYS A 248 12.21 11.62 8.63
C LYS A 248 11.69 10.26 8.20
N THR A 249 12.57 9.27 8.11
CA THR A 249 12.22 7.92 7.61
C THR A 249 12.56 6.83 8.61
N VAL A 250 11.74 5.78 8.64
CA VAL A 250 11.94 4.55 9.41
C VAL A 250 11.68 3.36 8.51
N LEU A 251 12.48 2.32 8.61
CA LEU A 251 12.33 1.05 7.89
C LEU A 251 11.75 0.02 8.85
N CYS A 252 10.66 -0.61 8.46
CA CYS A 252 9.89 -1.53 9.29
C CYS A 252 9.84 -2.91 8.63
N SER A 253 10.04 -3.98 9.42
CA SER A 253 9.86 -5.34 8.95
C SER A 253 8.38 -5.74 8.99
N THR A 254 7.95 -6.57 8.03
CA THR A 254 6.68 -7.30 8.12
C THR A 254 6.73 -8.32 9.25
N ALA A 255 5.57 -8.82 9.71
CA ALA A 255 5.48 -9.79 10.80
C ALA A 255 6.30 -11.07 10.54
N ASP A 256 6.40 -11.51 9.30
CA ASP A 256 7.19 -12.66 8.87
C ASP A 256 8.65 -12.34 8.54
N ARG A 257 9.05 -11.06 8.59
CA ARG A 257 10.38 -10.53 8.28
C ARG A 257 10.88 -10.83 6.85
N VAL A 258 10.00 -11.21 5.93
CA VAL A 258 10.37 -11.47 4.53
C VAL A 258 10.30 -10.22 3.68
N ALA A 259 9.26 -9.43 3.88
CA ALA A 259 9.12 -8.11 3.27
C ALA A 259 9.43 -7.00 4.30
N GLY A 260 9.27 -5.75 3.89
CA GLY A 260 9.41 -4.59 4.75
C GLY A 260 8.75 -3.38 4.14
N PHE A 261 8.30 -2.48 4.99
CA PHE A 261 7.69 -1.22 4.57
C PHE A 261 8.45 -0.02 5.13
N GLY A 262 8.31 1.11 4.48
CA GLY A 262 8.93 2.36 4.88
C GLY A 262 7.89 3.35 5.39
N ILE A 263 8.25 4.09 6.43
CA ILE A 263 7.52 5.24 6.93
C ILE A 263 8.31 6.49 6.62
N ALA A 264 7.67 7.53 6.05
CA ALA A 264 8.28 8.83 5.84
C ALA A 264 7.35 9.92 6.36
N VAL A 265 7.81 10.71 7.32
CA VAL A 265 7.03 11.81 7.93
C VAL A 265 7.65 13.13 7.54
N ARG A 266 6.88 14.03 6.90
CA ARG A 266 7.36 15.34 6.53
C ARG A 266 7.52 16.24 7.75
N THR A 267 8.74 16.73 7.98
CA THR A 267 9.04 17.65 9.08
C THR A 267 8.62 19.07 8.73
N ALA A 268 8.41 19.91 9.75
CA ALA A 268 8.32 21.34 9.52
C ALA A 268 9.66 21.87 8.95
N ALA A 269 9.59 22.82 8.05
CA ALA A 269 10.80 23.54 7.63
C ALA A 269 11.43 24.19 8.88
N ALA A 270 12.73 23.96 9.09
CA ALA A 270 13.49 24.52 10.18
C ALA A 270 13.60 26.05 10.02
#